data_3c46af85457512cc4ba2f779e9317014
#
_entry.id   3c46af85457512cc4ba2f779e9317014
#
_cell.length_a   1.000
_cell.length_b   1.000
_cell.length_c   1.000
_cell.angle_alpha   90.00
_cell.angle_beta   90.00
_cell.angle_gamma   90.00
#
_symmetry.space_group_name_H-M   'P 1'
#
loop_
_entity.id
_entity.type
_entity.pdbx_description
1 polymer ?
#
loop_
_entity_poly.entity_id
_entity_poly.type
_entity_poly.pdbx_seq_one_letter_code
_entity_poly.pdbx_strand_id
1 'polypeptide(L)'
;MKFPVNSLVLTAAMAMIAMQAVAAEDAACKNVRFADVGWSDIAATTGMASVVLEGLGYKPTVTIASIPIAFAGMKNKQIDVFLGYWSPSMTPVIEPFIKAGQIKVLETPNLVGAKYTLAVPRYLHDKGLKNFSDIARFEKELGGKIHGIEPGSEANALIQSMIKDNRFGLKKFQLVESSELGMLAEAQRAGRSRKAIVFLGWEPHPMNVQMRMNYLAGGDDVFGPNFGEAKVYTVVAEGFEARCPNVARLLHNLQFSTDMESQVMGPILSKVRPNAAARNFLKKNPATYE
;
A
#
# COMPACT_ATOMS: atom_id res chain seq x y z
N MET A 1 43.85 -53.09 62.57
CA MET A 1 42.84 -53.11 61.48
C MET A 1 42.49 -51.70 61.17
N LYS A 2 42.91 -51.20 59.96
CA LYS A 2 42.67 -49.82 59.51
C LYS A 2 41.58 -49.89 58.40
N PHE A 3 40.46 -49.20 58.60
CA PHE A 3 39.46 -49.01 57.61
C PHE A 3 39.71 -47.72 56.86
N PRO A 4 39.64 -47.68 55.53
CA PRO A 4 39.79 -46.45 54.77
C PRO A 4 38.44 -45.71 54.67
N VAL A 5 38.50 -44.40 54.91
CA VAL A 5 37.39 -43.47 54.77
C VAL A 5 37.30 -43.09 53.26
N ASN A 6 36.25 -43.50 52.60
CA ASN A 6 35.93 -43.07 51.23
C ASN A 6 35.30 -41.67 51.22
N SER A 7 36.07 -40.70 50.73
CA SER A 7 35.56 -39.35 50.50
C SER A 7 34.69 -39.34 49.23
N LEU A 8 33.40 -39.16 49.42
CA LEU A 8 32.45 -38.92 48.32
C LEU A 8 32.52 -37.42 47.91
N VAL A 9 33.18 -37.14 46.80
CA VAL A 9 33.18 -35.78 46.21
C VAL A 9 31.87 -35.58 45.46
N LEU A 10 30.97 -34.81 46.02
CA LEU A 10 29.70 -34.39 45.41
C LEU A 10 29.97 -33.24 44.47
N THR A 11 30.11 -33.51 43.17
CA THR A 11 30.26 -32.48 42.13
C THR A 11 28.87 -31.94 41.82
N ALA A 12 28.54 -30.79 42.41
CA ALA A 12 27.35 -30.03 42.05
C ALA A 12 27.58 -29.35 40.68
N ALA A 13 27.06 -29.95 39.62
CA ALA A 13 26.99 -29.31 38.32
C ALA A 13 25.89 -28.23 38.36
N MET A 14 26.29 -26.98 38.58
CA MET A 14 25.41 -25.82 38.33
C MET A 14 25.14 -25.72 36.83
N ALA A 15 24.01 -26.21 36.38
CA ALA A 15 23.48 -25.90 35.09
C ALA A 15 23.06 -24.41 35.08
N MET A 16 23.94 -23.53 34.59
CA MET A 16 23.55 -22.18 34.22
C MET A 16 22.60 -22.25 33.02
N ILE A 17 21.31 -22.21 33.29
CA ILE A 17 20.29 -21.89 32.28
C ILE A 17 20.55 -20.43 31.95
N ALA A 18 21.26 -20.18 30.84
CA ALA A 18 21.31 -18.87 30.22
C ALA A 18 19.90 -18.51 29.76
N MET A 19 19.09 -17.90 30.61
CA MET A 19 17.94 -17.14 30.18
C MET A 19 18.49 -16.07 29.25
N GLN A 20 18.33 -16.28 27.95
CA GLN A 20 18.49 -15.21 26.99
C GLN A 20 17.46 -14.16 27.39
N ALA A 21 17.90 -13.14 28.10
CA ALA A 21 17.11 -11.94 28.31
C ALA A 21 16.80 -11.40 26.91
N VAL A 22 15.57 -11.61 26.44
CA VAL A 22 15.06 -10.88 25.29
C VAL A 22 15.20 -9.43 25.69
N ALA A 23 16.17 -8.73 25.11
CA ALA A 23 16.41 -7.32 25.41
C ALA A 23 15.06 -6.61 25.26
N ALA A 24 14.64 -5.94 26.33
CA ALA A 24 13.39 -5.19 26.30
C ALA A 24 13.51 -4.19 25.16
N GLU A 25 12.51 -4.20 24.26
CA GLU A 25 12.47 -3.30 23.14
C GLU A 25 12.55 -1.84 23.62
N ASP A 26 13.26 -0.98 22.88
CA ASP A 26 13.43 0.43 23.21
C ASP A 26 12.05 1.08 23.50
N ALA A 27 11.97 1.85 24.58
CA ALA A 27 10.73 2.55 24.94
C ALA A 27 10.24 3.48 23.83
N ALA A 28 11.12 4.01 22.98
CA ALA A 28 10.77 4.79 21.78
C ALA A 28 9.93 3.98 20.77
N CYS A 29 10.08 2.65 20.73
CA CYS A 29 9.30 1.75 19.87
C CYS A 29 7.83 1.68 20.26
N LYS A 30 7.43 2.15 21.43
CA LYS A 30 6.02 2.30 21.80
C LYS A 30 5.27 3.22 20.83
N ASN A 31 5.95 4.18 20.22
CA ASN A 31 5.37 5.08 19.23
C ASN A 31 5.80 4.61 17.84
N VAL A 32 4.86 4.06 17.05
CA VAL A 32 5.09 3.63 15.67
C VAL A 32 4.46 4.66 14.74
N ARG A 33 5.27 5.29 13.89
CA ARG A 33 4.84 6.41 13.03
C ARG A 33 4.67 5.92 11.60
N PHE A 34 3.43 5.87 11.15
CA PHE A 34 3.08 5.47 9.79
C PHE A 34 2.93 6.68 8.86
N ALA A 35 3.28 6.50 7.58
CA ALA A 35 2.81 7.37 6.52
C ALA A 35 1.50 6.84 5.93
N ASP A 36 0.61 7.78 5.60
CA ASP A 36 -0.56 7.58 4.74
C ASP A 36 -0.50 8.62 3.63
N VAL A 37 -0.70 8.20 2.39
CA VAL A 37 -0.60 9.07 1.22
C VAL A 37 -1.96 9.54 0.71
N GLY A 38 -3.01 9.27 1.49
CA GLY A 38 -4.38 9.68 1.18
C GLY A 38 -5.15 8.68 0.34
N TRP A 39 -4.63 7.44 0.17
CA TRP A 39 -5.32 6.37 -0.53
C TRP A 39 -6.09 5.49 0.45
N SER A 40 -7.27 5.03 0.02
CA SER A 40 -8.13 4.24 0.89
C SER A 40 -7.58 2.85 1.22
N ASP A 41 -6.76 2.25 0.34
CA ASP A 41 -6.03 1.00 0.59
C ASP A 41 -4.97 1.18 1.68
N ILE A 42 -4.17 2.27 1.61
CA ILE A 42 -3.18 2.56 2.63
C ILE A 42 -3.83 2.94 3.95
N ALA A 43 -4.93 3.68 3.92
CA ALA A 43 -5.72 3.93 5.12
C ALA A 43 -6.28 2.63 5.74
N ALA A 44 -6.70 1.67 4.91
CA ALA A 44 -7.20 0.36 5.36
C ALA A 44 -6.09 -0.48 6.01
N THR A 45 -4.97 -0.68 5.31
CA THR A 45 -3.84 -1.50 5.79
C THR A 45 -3.18 -0.88 7.02
N THR A 46 -2.95 0.43 7.01
CA THR A 46 -2.42 1.18 8.17
C THR A 46 -3.39 1.14 9.35
N GLY A 47 -4.69 1.24 9.09
CA GLY A 47 -5.73 1.12 10.12
C GLY A 47 -5.72 -0.27 10.77
N MET A 48 -5.61 -1.34 9.98
CA MET A 48 -5.52 -2.71 10.50
C MET A 48 -4.25 -2.92 11.33
N ALA A 49 -3.08 -2.54 10.78
CA ALA A 49 -1.82 -2.62 11.52
C ALA A 49 -1.85 -1.81 12.82
N SER A 50 -2.44 -0.61 12.78
CA SER A 50 -2.59 0.25 13.96
C SER A 50 -3.44 -0.40 15.04
N VAL A 51 -4.57 -1.01 14.68
CA VAL A 51 -5.47 -1.68 15.64
C VAL A 51 -4.79 -2.86 16.32
N VAL A 52 -4.02 -3.65 15.57
CA VAL A 52 -3.24 -4.76 16.14
C VAL A 52 -2.17 -4.23 17.07
N LEU A 53 -1.40 -3.22 16.66
CA LEU A 53 -0.38 -2.59 17.49
C LEU A 53 -0.96 -1.99 18.78
N GLU A 54 -2.11 -1.32 18.73
CA GLU A 54 -2.80 -0.81 19.92
C GLU A 54 -3.17 -1.94 20.88
N GLY A 55 -3.65 -3.07 20.36
CA GLY A 55 -3.93 -4.29 21.14
C GLY A 55 -2.69 -4.87 21.84
N LEU A 56 -1.52 -4.69 21.24
CA LEU A 56 -0.22 -5.09 21.79
C LEU A 56 0.41 -4.02 22.71
N GLY A 57 -0.28 -2.91 22.96
CA GLY A 57 0.15 -1.83 23.87
C GLY A 57 1.08 -0.80 23.22
N TYR A 58 1.17 -0.75 21.89
CA TYR A 58 1.85 0.31 21.15
C TYR A 58 0.95 1.52 20.92
N LYS A 59 1.53 2.63 20.50
CA LYS A 59 0.84 3.89 20.17
C LYS A 59 1.12 4.27 18.72
N PRO A 60 0.42 3.67 17.75
CA PRO A 60 0.60 4.03 16.36
C PRO A 60 0.08 5.45 16.11
N THR A 61 0.81 6.19 15.29
CA THR A 61 0.40 7.51 14.79
C THR A 61 0.50 7.50 13.27
N VAL A 62 -0.39 8.23 12.60
CA VAL A 62 -0.46 8.28 11.14
C VAL A 62 -0.28 9.72 10.71
N THR A 63 0.66 9.95 9.79
CA THR A 63 0.91 11.24 9.15
C THR A 63 0.46 11.15 7.69
N ILE A 64 -0.47 12.00 7.31
CA ILE A 64 -0.88 12.13 5.90
C ILE A 64 0.13 13.04 5.20
N ALA A 65 0.77 12.53 4.14
CA ALA A 65 1.80 13.22 3.40
C ALA A 65 1.83 12.74 1.95
N SER A 66 2.29 13.57 1.01
CA SER A 66 2.56 13.07 -0.35
C SER A 66 3.70 12.06 -0.35
N ILE A 67 3.77 11.21 -1.39
CA ILE A 67 4.80 10.16 -1.51
C ILE A 67 6.22 10.72 -1.31
N PRO A 68 6.65 11.82 -1.97
CA PRO A 68 7.98 12.37 -1.74
C PRO A 68 8.22 12.85 -0.31
N ILE A 69 7.19 13.41 0.34
CA ILE A 69 7.28 13.89 1.74
C ILE A 69 7.33 12.70 2.69
N ALA A 70 6.59 11.63 2.43
CA ALA A 70 6.63 10.40 3.23
C ALA A 70 8.05 9.82 3.26
N PHE A 71 8.70 9.66 2.11
CA PHE A 71 10.08 9.15 2.04
C PHE A 71 11.11 10.12 2.63
N ALA A 72 10.94 11.42 2.45
CA ALA A 72 11.78 12.41 3.13
C ALA A 72 11.63 12.32 4.66
N GLY A 73 10.40 12.10 5.14
CA GLY A 73 10.12 11.87 6.55
C GLY A 73 10.76 10.59 7.10
N MET A 74 10.80 9.52 6.32
CA MET A 74 11.49 8.28 6.68
C MET A 74 13.01 8.49 6.75
N LYS A 75 13.60 9.14 5.75
CA LYS A 75 15.01 9.56 5.75
C LYS A 75 15.36 10.34 7.01
N ASN A 76 14.50 11.27 7.42
CA ASN A 76 14.70 12.12 8.58
C ASN A 76 14.26 11.45 9.91
N LYS A 77 13.90 10.16 9.88
CA LYS A 77 13.44 9.40 11.05
C LYS A 77 12.22 10.02 11.76
N GLN A 78 11.38 10.73 11.00
CA GLN A 78 10.10 11.29 11.44
C GLN A 78 8.93 10.33 11.15
N ILE A 79 9.09 9.44 10.18
CA ILE A 79 8.19 8.36 9.81
C ILE A 79 8.97 7.05 9.92
N ASP A 80 8.34 6.02 10.46
CA ASP A 80 8.97 4.71 10.67
C ASP A 80 8.57 3.71 9.58
N VAL A 81 7.30 3.73 9.14
CA VAL A 81 6.69 2.66 8.33
C VAL A 81 5.80 3.25 7.23
N PHE A 82 5.88 2.67 6.04
CA PHE A 82 4.94 2.89 4.95
C PHE A 82 4.51 1.54 4.36
N LEU A 83 3.21 1.28 4.26
CA LEU A 83 2.66 -0.02 3.84
C LEU A 83 2.29 -0.08 2.35
N GLY A 84 2.61 0.96 1.59
CA GLY A 84 2.08 1.17 0.25
C GLY A 84 3.13 1.28 -0.87
N TYR A 85 4.24 0.56 -0.79
CA TYR A 85 5.17 0.52 -1.93
C TYR A 85 4.64 -0.41 -3.02
N TRP A 86 3.93 0.15 -3.98
CA TRP A 86 3.45 -0.54 -5.19
C TRP A 86 4.61 -0.79 -6.17
N SER A 87 5.07 -2.02 -6.25
CA SER A 87 6.16 -2.44 -7.14
C SER A 87 5.60 -3.14 -8.38
N PRO A 88 6.12 -2.84 -9.59
CA PRO A 88 7.34 -2.07 -9.88
C PRO A 88 7.13 -0.55 -10.09
N SER A 89 5.92 -0.06 -10.14
CA SER A 89 5.61 1.30 -10.59
C SER A 89 6.25 2.41 -9.77
N MET A 90 6.23 2.27 -8.44
CA MET A 90 6.82 3.25 -7.53
C MET A 90 8.35 3.11 -7.42
N THR A 91 8.96 2.10 -8.06
CA THR A 91 10.42 1.86 -8.00
C THR A 91 11.25 3.11 -8.36
N PRO A 92 10.94 3.88 -9.41
CA PRO A 92 11.73 5.07 -9.74
C PRO A 92 11.74 6.12 -8.64
N VAL A 93 10.67 6.20 -7.84
CA VAL A 93 10.54 7.17 -6.75
C VAL A 93 11.31 6.72 -5.51
N ILE A 94 11.27 5.43 -5.20
CA ILE A 94 11.83 4.88 -3.95
C ILE A 94 13.32 4.51 -4.08
N GLU A 95 13.77 4.13 -5.26
CA GLU A 95 15.13 3.62 -5.53
C GLU A 95 16.26 4.55 -5.05
N PRO A 96 16.18 5.89 -5.21
CA PRO A 96 17.20 6.78 -4.68
C PRO A 96 17.38 6.67 -3.16
N PHE A 97 16.29 6.47 -2.42
CA PHE A 97 16.33 6.32 -0.95
C PHE A 97 16.90 4.95 -0.54
N ILE A 98 16.60 3.89 -1.30
CA ILE A 98 17.16 2.55 -1.08
C ILE A 98 18.67 2.58 -1.32
N LYS A 99 19.13 3.13 -2.47
CA LYS A 99 20.55 3.24 -2.82
C LYS A 99 21.35 4.08 -1.83
N ALA A 100 20.71 5.07 -1.22
CA ALA A 100 21.31 5.90 -0.19
C ALA A 100 21.28 5.27 1.21
N GLY A 101 20.74 4.04 1.38
CA GLY A 101 20.63 3.37 2.67
C GLY A 101 19.75 4.13 3.67
N GLN A 102 18.71 4.81 3.21
CA GLN A 102 17.84 5.64 4.07
C GLN A 102 16.56 4.93 4.47
N ILE A 103 16.18 3.93 3.71
CA ILE A 103 15.00 3.09 3.92
C ILE A 103 15.32 1.65 3.53
N LYS A 104 14.52 0.73 4.03
CA LYS A 104 14.56 -0.69 3.69
C LYS A 104 13.19 -1.17 3.25
N VAL A 105 13.13 -1.90 2.16
CA VAL A 105 11.93 -2.62 1.73
C VAL A 105 11.98 -4.02 2.34
N LEU A 106 10.90 -4.45 2.99
CA LEU A 106 10.79 -5.81 3.51
C LEU A 106 10.64 -6.80 2.36
N GLU A 107 11.25 -7.98 2.48
CA GLU A 107 11.36 -8.96 1.39
C GLU A 107 10.01 -9.54 0.96
N THR A 108 9.12 -9.80 1.93
CA THR A 108 7.80 -10.37 1.66
C THR A 108 6.81 -9.26 1.33
N PRO A 109 6.12 -9.33 0.18
CA PRO A 109 5.05 -8.38 -0.10
C PRO A 109 3.92 -8.53 0.92
N ASN A 110 3.38 -7.39 1.38
CA ASN A 110 2.21 -7.39 2.26
C ASN A 110 0.90 -7.60 1.50
N LEU A 111 0.90 -7.37 0.17
CA LEU A 111 -0.22 -7.66 -0.71
C LEU A 111 0.27 -8.20 -2.05
N VAL A 112 -0.40 -9.23 -2.57
CA VAL A 112 -0.22 -9.78 -3.92
C VAL A 112 -1.55 -9.73 -4.68
N GLY A 113 -1.48 -9.75 -6.02
CA GLY A 113 -2.66 -9.69 -6.87
C GLY A 113 -3.23 -8.27 -7.04
N ALA A 114 -2.49 -7.26 -6.60
CA ALA A 114 -2.81 -5.87 -6.90
C ALA A 114 -2.56 -5.57 -8.38
N LYS A 115 -3.31 -4.63 -8.93
CA LYS A 115 -3.11 -4.11 -10.28
C LYS A 115 -3.67 -2.71 -10.41
N TYR A 116 -3.15 -1.94 -11.37
CA TYR A 116 -3.70 -0.63 -11.69
C TYR A 116 -3.40 -0.26 -13.14
N THR A 117 -4.37 0.38 -13.78
CA THR A 117 -4.26 0.85 -15.16
C THR A 117 -5.42 1.80 -15.47
N LEU A 118 -5.57 2.24 -16.72
CA LEU A 118 -6.70 3.04 -17.11
C LEU A 118 -7.98 2.19 -17.23
N ALA A 119 -9.08 2.78 -16.81
CA ALA A 119 -10.40 2.19 -16.85
C ALA A 119 -11.42 3.12 -17.49
N VAL A 120 -12.51 2.53 -17.98
CA VAL A 120 -13.64 3.23 -18.57
C VAL A 120 -14.96 2.65 -18.07
N PRO A 121 -16.06 3.43 -18.03
CA PRO A 121 -17.38 2.86 -17.81
C PRO A 121 -17.73 1.82 -18.86
N ARG A 122 -18.44 0.77 -18.43
CA ARG A 122 -18.79 -0.37 -19.28
C ARG A 122 -19.46 0.04 -20.61
N TYR A 123 -20.34 1.05 -20.59
CA TYR A 123 -21.00 1.51 -21.82
C TYR A 123 -20.04 2.10 -22.85
N LEU A 124 -18.87 2.65 -22.44
CA LEU A 124 -17.83 3.08 -23.38
C LEU A 124 -17.04 1.90 -23.92
N HIS A 125 -16.73 0.95 -23.06
CA HIS A 125 -16.08 -0.29 -23.46
C HIS A 125 -16.95 -1.04 -24.51
N ASP A 126 -18.25 -1.13 -24.28
CA ASP A 126 -19.21 -1.73 -25.21
C ASP A 126 -19.32 -0.96 -26.55
N LYS A 127 -19.07 0.37 -26.53
CA LYS A 127 -18.96 1.21 -27.74
C LYS A 127 -17.64 1.06 -28.48
N GLY A 128 -16.69 0.28 -27.98
CA GLY A 128 -15.43 -0.02 -28.64
C GLY A 128 -14.21 0.69 -28.07
N LEU A 129 -14.30 1.38 -26.92
CA LEU A 129 -13.14 1.88 -26.18
C LEU A 129 -12.61 0.76 -25.27
N LYS A 130 -11.85 -0.16 -25.85
CA LYS A 130 -11.40 -1.40 -25.19
C LYS A 130 -9.90 -1.43 -24.89
N ASN A 131 -9.12 -0.68 -25.67
CA ASN A 131 -7.66 -0.67 -25.61
C ASN A 131 -7.13 0.75 -25.45
N PHE A 132 -5.91 0.89 -24.98
CA PHE A 132 -5.22 2.18 -24.95
C PHE A 132 -5.16 2.84 -26.33
N SER A 133 -4.93 2.06 -27.39
CA SER A 133 -4.92 2.55 -28.77
C SER A 133 -6.28 3.10 -29.25
N ASP A 134 -7.37 2.79 -28.56
CA ASP A 134 -8.69 3.30 -28.88
C ASP A 134 -8.96 4.69 -28.32
N ILE A 135 -8.23 5.10 -27.26
CA ILE A 135 -8.50 6.34 -26.51
C ILE A 135 -8.56 7.56 -27.44
N ALA A 136 -7.58 7.69 -28.34
CA ALA A 136 -7.49 8.83 -29.26
C ALA A 136 -8.72 8.97 -30.17
N ARG A 137 -9.41 7.89 -30.53
CA ARG A 137 -10.63 7.94 -31.33
C ARG A 137 -11.82 8.55 -30.59
N PHE A 138 -11.77 8.54 -29.27
CA PHE A 138 -12.81 9.09 -28.38
C PHE A 138 -12.43 10.48 -27.83
N GLU A 139 -11.41 11.16 -28.42
CA GLU A 139 -10.94 12.48 -27.96
C GLU A 139 -12.07 13.47 -27.71
N LYS A 140 -13.00 13.58 -28.69
CA LYS A 140 -14.12 14.54 -28.62
C LYS A 140 -15.07 14.21 -27.46
N GLU A 141 -15.45 12.95 -27.29
CA GLU A 141 -16.36 12.51 -26.23
C GLU A 141 -15.72 12.61 -24.86
N LEU A 142 -14.42 12.34 -24.76
CA LEU A 142 -13.61 12.44 -23.55
C LEU A 142 -13.20 13.90 -23.23
N GLY A 143 -13.41 14.82 -24.15
CA GLY A 143 -12.96 16.21 -24.02
C GLY A 143 -11.45 16.33 -23.93
N GLY A 144 -10.69 15.35 -24.51
CA GLY A 144 -9.24 15.29 -24.43
C GLY A 144 -8.69 15.12 -23.01
N LYS A 145 -9.39 14.42 -22.13
CA LYS A 145 -9.02 14.31 -20.71
C LYS A 145 -8.83 12.86 -20.27
N ILE A 146 -7.80 12.64 -19.45
CA ILE A 146 -7.58 11.41 -18.69
C ILE A 146 -7.53 11.82 -17.21
N HIS A 147 -8.34 11.16 -16.38
CA HIS A 147 -8.45 11.51 -14.96
C HIS A 147 -7.53 10.64 -14.13
N GLY A 148 -6.58 11.29 -13.47
CA GLY A 148 -5.65 10.71 -12.51
C GLY A 148 -6.01 11.04 -11.06
N ILE A 149 -5.08 10.76 -10.18
CA ILE A 149 -5.20 10.97 -8.74
C ILE A 149 -4.38 12.21 -8.29
N GLU A 150 -3.81 12.21 -7.10
CA GLU A 150 -3.11 13.37 -6.57
C GLU A 150 -1.79 13.68 -7.31
N PRO A 151 -1.40 14.96 -7.36
CA PRO A 151 -0.11 15.36 -7.92
C PRO A 151 1.06 14.67 -7.21
N GLY A 152 2.03 14.21 -8.01
CA GLY A 152 3.22 13.53 -7.52
C GLY A 152 3.06 12.02 -7.35
N SER A 153 1.90 11.44 -7.71
CA SER A 153 1.75 9.99 -7.81
C SER A 153 2.49 9.46 -9.05
N GLU A 154 3.03 8.24 -8.93
CA GLU A 154 3.71 7.57 -10.04
C GLU A 154 2.75 7.27 -11.21
N ALA A 155 1.47 6.97 -10.91
CA ALA A 155 0.46 6.73 -11.94
C ALA A 155 0.21 7.97 -12.81
N ASN A 156 0.14 9.16 -12.19
CA ASN A 156 0.04 10.42 -12.92
C ASN A 156 1.29 10.66 -13.78
N ALA A 157 2.48 10.33 -13.27
CA ALA A 157 3.72 10.45 -14.03
C ALA A 157 3.73 9.55 -15.28
N LEU A 158 3.22 8.31 -15.17
CA LEU A 158 3.06 7.40 -16.31
C LEU A 158 2.08 7.95 -17.36
N ILE A 159 0.92 8.45 -16.93
CA ILE A 159 -0.07 9.07 -17.83
C ILE A 159 0.55 10.31 -18.51
N GLN A 160 1.23 11.15 -17.75
CA GLN A 160 1.88 12.35 -18.31
C GLN A 160 2.96 12.00 -19.33
N SER A 161 3.76 10.94 -19.09
CA SER A 161 4.73 10.44 -20.06
C SER A 161 4.07 9.96 -21.35
N MET A 162 2.98 9.18 -21.26
CA MET A 162 2.23 8.75 -22.45
C MET A 162 1.76 9.93 -23.30
N ILE A 163 1.24 10.97 -22.66
CA ILE A 163 0.75 12.19 -23.34
C ILE A 163 1.91 12.91 -24.00
N LYS A 164 2.99 13.16 -23.25
CA LYS A 164 4.19 13.87 -23.71
C LYS A 164 4.83 13.17 -24.92
N ASP A 165 4.94 11.86 -24.85
CA ASP A 165 5.60 11.04 -25.86
C ASP A 165 4.65 10.63 -27.00
N ASN A 166 3.43 11.19 -27.01
CA ASN A 166 2.38 10.90 -27.98
C ASN A 166 2.09 9.38 -28.13
N ARG A 167 2.27 8.60 -27.08
CA ARG A 167 1.91 7.18 -27.10
C ARG A 167 0.41 7.05 -27.30
N PHE A 168 0.01 6.06 -28.07
CA PHE A 168 -1.40 5.82 -28.42
C PHE A 168 -2.14 7.01 -29.06
N GLY A 169 -1.39 8.01 -29.59
CA GLY A 169 -1.98 9.20 -30.19
C GLY A 169 -2.50 10.24 -29.19
N LEU A 170 -2.00 10.24 -27.96
CA LEU A 170 -2.55 11.02 -26.84
C LEU A 170 -2.00 12.46 -26.73
N LYS A 171 -1.23 12.96 -27.69
CA LYS A 171 -0.59 14.30 -27.62
C LYS A 171 -1.56 15.45 -27.33
N LYS A 172 -2.83 15.31 -27.71
CA LYS A 172 -3.87 16.32 -27.50
C LYS A 172 -4.62 16.17 -26.17
N PHE A 173 -4.32 15.12 -25.43
CA PHE A 173 -4.94 14.88 -24.13
C PHE A 173 -4.25 15.66 -23.03
N GLN A 174 -4.98 15.84 -21.94
CA GLN A 174 -4.50 16.46 -20.71
C GLN A 174 -4.81 15.52 -19.54
N LEU A 175 -3.84 15.37 -18.65
CA LEU A 175 -4.05 14.73 -17.36
C LEU A 175 -4.82 15.70 -16.46
N VAL A 176 -5.90 15.23 -15.86
CA VAL A 176 -6.65 15.92 -14.81
C VAL A 176 -6.23 15.32 -13.48
N GLU A 177 -5.37 16.01 -12.77
CA GLU A 177 -4.95 15.61 -11.42
C GLU A 177 -6.00 16.06 -10.40
N SER A 178 -6.24 15.25 -9.37
CA SER A 178 -7.18 15.59 -8.31
C SER A 178 -6.79 14.89 -6.99
N SER A 179 -7.53 13.91 -6.58
CA SER A 179 -7.28 12.96 -5.50
C SER A 179 -8.05 11.68 -5.81
N GLU A 180 -7.80 10.59 -5.10
CA GLU A 180 -8.62 9.39 -5.23
C GLU A 180 -10.12 9.73 -5.16
N LEU A 181 -10.55 10.41 -4.09
CA LEU A 181 -11.96 10.76 -3.90
C LEU A 181 -12.49 11.70 -5.01
N GLY A 182 -11.68 12.65 -5.46
CA GLY A 182 -12.04 13.58 -6.54
C GLY A 182 -12.23 12.85 -7.87
N MET A 183 -11.32 11.98 -8.23
CA MET A 183 -11.39 11.15 -9.44
C MET A 183 -12.60 10.21 -9.39
N LEU A 184 -12.82 9.52 -8.27
CA LEU A 184 -13.96 8.63 -8.08
C LEU A 184 -15.31 9.36 -8.18
N ALA A 185 -15.42 10.56 -7.59
CA ALA A 185 -16.63 11.38 -7.68
C ALA A 185 -16.93 11.75 -9.14
N GLU A 186 -15.90 12.11 -9.92
CA GLU A 186 -16.02 12.44 -11.33
C GLU A 186 -16.42 11.21 -12.16
N ALA A 187 -15.77 10.06 -11.93
CA ALA A 187 -16.10 8.81 -12.61
C ALA A 187 -17.54 8.35 -12.31
N GLN A 188 -17.99 8.47 -11.06
CA GLN A 188 -19.36 8.16 -10.67
C GLN A 188 -20.37 9.13 -11.30
N ARG A 189 -20.05 10.43 -11.36
CA ARG A 189 -20.88 11.44 -12.01
C ARG A 189 -21.03 11.15 -13.51
N ALA A 190 -19.91 10.85 -14.18
CA ALA A 190 -19.91 10.45 -15.58
C ALA A 190 -20.73 9.18 -15.81
N GLY A 191 -20.56 8.16 -14.95
CA GLY A 191 -21.33 6.93 -15.02
C GLY A 191 -22.85 7.14 -14.93
N ARG A 192 -23.31 7.95 -13.96
CA ARG A 192 -24.74 8.28 -13.79
C ARG A 192 -25.34 9.05 -14.98
N SER A 193 -24.57 9.96 -15.57
CA SER A 193 -25.00 10.77 -16.72
C SER A 193 -24.63 10.15 -18.07
N ARG A 194 -24.04 8.95 -18.09
CA ARG A 194 -23.54 8.23 -19.28
C ARG A 194 -22.59 9.08 -20.13
N LYS A 195 -21.83 9.98 -19.51
CA LYS A 195 -20.77 10.77 -20.15
C LYS A 195 -19.50 9.97 -20.28
N ALA A 196 -18.71 10.28 -21.29
CA ALA A 196 -17.42 9.62 -21.50
C ALA A 196 -16.39 10.06 -20.45
N ILE A 197 -15.64 9.11 -19.92
CA ILE A 197 -14.51 9.33 -19.03
C ILE A 197 -13.51 8.17 -19.16
N VAL A 198 -12.22 8.51 -19.13
CA VAL A 198 -11.10 7.59 -18.87
C VAL A 198 -10.48 8.00 -17.56
N PHE A 199 -10.27 7.06 -16.67
CA PHE A 199 -9.75 7.34 -15.33
C PHE A 199 -8.84 6.21 -14.87
N LEU A 200 -8.00 6.50 -13.88
CA LEU A 200 -7.16 5.48 -13.23
C LEU A 200 -8.04 4.56 -12.40
N GLY A 201 -7.91 3.26 -12.60
CA GLY A 201 -8.57 2.22 -11.80
C GLY A 201 -7.55 1.23 -11.25
N TRP A 202 -7.83 0.65 -10.08
CA TRP A 202 -6.96 -0.35 -9.47
C TRP A 202 -7.71 -1.39 -8.65
N GLU A 203 -7.03 -2.48 -8.32
CA GLU A 203 -7.44 -3.52 -7.38
C GLU A 203 -6.35 -3.69 -6.32
N PRO A 204 -6.74 -3.83 -5.03
CA PRO A 204 -8.11 -3.88 -4.50
C PRO A 204 -8.75 -2.49 -4.44
N HIS A 205 -10.01 -2.40 -4.80
CA HIS A 205 -10.81 -1.19 -4.58
C HIS A 205 -12.31 -1.47 -4.75
N PRO A 206 -13.19 -0.93 -3.89
CA PRO A 206 -14.65 -1.07 -4.01
C PRO A 206 -15.24 -0.57 -5.33
N MET A 207 -14.55 0.33 -6.05
CA MET A 207 -15.00 0.80 -7.37
C MET A 207 -15.24 -0.34 -8.36
N ASN A 208 -14.47 -1.43 -8.25
CA ASN A 208 -14.58 -2.60 -9.13
C ASN A 208 -15.95 -3.28 -9.05
N VAL A 209 -16.61 -3.20 -7.90
CA VAL A 209 -17.94 -3.74 -7.66
C VAL A 209 -19.01 -2.67 -7.82
N GLN A 210 -18.76 -1.45 -7.32
CA GLN A 210 -19.73 -0.36 -7.27
C GLN A 210 -19.93 0.34 -8.62
N MET A 211 -18.88 0.38 -9.44
CA MET A 211 -18.89 1.07 -10.74
C MET A 211 -18.86 0.02 -11.86
N ARG A 212 -19.84 0.03 -12.74
CA ARG A 212 -19.82 -0.82 -13.93
C ARG A 212 -18.74 -0.34 -14.89
N MET A 213 -17.49 -0.77 -14.65
CA MET A 213 -16.31 -0.37 -15.40
C MET A 213 -15.55 -1.56 -15.98
N ASN A 214 -14.68 -1.28 -16.94
CA ASN A 214 -13.71 -2.23 -17.48
C ASN A 214 -12.34 -1.58 -17.55
N TYR A 215 -11.29 -2.33 -17.28
CA TYR A 215 -9.93 -1.92 -17.56
C TYR A 215 -9.65 -1.94 -19.05
N LEU A 216 -8.81 -1.02 -19.52
CA LEU A 216 -8.34 -0.98 -20.89
C LEU A 216 -7.17 -1.93 -21.10
N ALA A 217 -7.20 -2.73 -22.15
CA ALA A 217 -6.09 -3.59 -22.55
C ALA A 217 -5.03 -2.81 -23.37
N GLY A 218 -3.84 -3.41 -23.53
CA GLY A 218 -2.77 -2.86 -24.37
C GLY A 218 -2.02 -1.70 -23.74
N GLY A 219 -2.05 -1.58 -22.42
CA GLY A 219 -1.24 -0.63 -21.65
C GLY A 219 0.01 -1.24 -21.00
N ASP A 220 0.32 -2.49 -21.34
CA ASP A 220 1.37 -3.29 -20.66
C ASP A 220 2.76 -2.64 -20.69
N ASP A 221 3.10 -1.95 -21.79
CA ASP A 221 4.35 -1.21 -21.92
C ASP A 221 4.45 0.04 -21.05
N VAL A 222 3.36 0.43 -20.38
CA VAL A 222 3.29 1.63 -19.54
C VAL A 222 3.06 1.25 -18.10
N PHE A 223 2.00 0.50 -17.85
CA PHE A 223 1.58 0.12 -16.49
C PHE A 223 2.12 -1.24 -16.04
N GLY A 224 2.68 -2.03 -16.96
CA GLY A 224 3.11 -3.40 -16.73
C GLY A 224 2.09 -4.43 -17.23
N PRO A 225 2.49 -5.73 -17.31
CA PRO A 225 1.65 -6.81 -17.79
C PRO A 225 0.40 -7.02 -16.91
N ASN A 226 -0.57 -7.78 -17.43
CA ASN A 226 -1.77 -8.17 -16.68
C ASN A 226 -2.55 -6.98 -16.08
N PHE A 227 -2.70 -5.89 -16.84
CA PHE A 227 -3.35 -4.64 -16.38
C PHE A 227 -2.57 -3.94 -15.26
N GLY A 228 -1.23 -3.93 -15.35
CA GLY A 228 -0.38 -3.32 -14.34
C GLY A 228 -0.34 -4.11 -13.04
N GLU A 229 -0.17 -5.43 -13.16
CA GLU A 229 0.00 -6.30 -11.99
C GLU A 229 1.12 -5.78 -11.09
N ALA A 230 0.83 -5.68 -9.81
CA ALA A 230 1.73 -5.17 -8.80
C ALA A 230 1.76 -6.05 -7.55
N LYS A 231 2.87 -5.96 -6.84
CA LYS A 231 3.00 -6.41 -5.45
C LYS A 231 3.20 -5.19 -4.58
N VAL A 232 2.54 -5.16 -3.43
CA VAL A 232 2.72 -4.08 -2.48
C VAL A 232 3.63 -4.54 -1.35
N TYR A 233 4.59 -3.69 -0.99
CA TYR A 233 5.57 -4.00 0.04
C TYR A 233 5.53 -3.00 1.19
N THR A 234 5.93 -3.49 2.34
CA THR A 234 6.20 -2.66 3.51
C THR A 234 7.59 -2.04 3.39
N VAL A 235 7.68 -0.75 3.65
CA VAL A 235 8.93 0.00 3.73
C VAL A 235 9.12 0.49 5.15
N VAL A 236 10.34 0.36 5.66
CA VAL A 236 10.72 0.87 6.99
C VAL A 236 11.89 1.84 6.89
N ALA A 237 11.95 2.78 7.82
CA ALA A 237 13.10 3.67 7.95
C ALA A 237 14.36 2.87 8.30
N GLU A 238 15.53 3.29 7.82
CA GLU A 238 16.81 2.62 8.10
C GLU A 238 17.07 2.49 9.59
N GLY A 239 17.46 1.29 10.01
CA GLY A 239 17.72 0.94 11.43
C GLY A 239 16.45 0.69 12.25
N PHE A 240 15.25 0.80 11.68
CA PHE A 240 14.00 0.57 12.42
C PHE A 240 13.90 -0.85 12.94
N GLU A 241 14.23 -1.87 12.13
CA GLU A 241 14.11 -3.28 12.53
C GLU A 241 15.04 -3.62 13.72
N ALA A 242 16.27 -3.10 13.72
CA ALA A 242 17.20 -3.30 14.83
C ALA A 242 16.74 -2.59 16.09
N ARG A 243 16.15 -1.40 15.97
CA ARG A 243 15.64 -0.62 17.11
C ARG A 243 14.37 -1.23 17.68
N CYS A 244 13.43 -1.68 16.83
CA CYS A 244 12.08 -2.10 17.19
C CYS A 244 11.78 -3.54 16.70
N PRO A 245 12.49 -4.56 17.19
CA PRO A 245 12.46 -5.91 16.64
C PRO A 245 11.09 -6.59 16.77
N ASN A 246 10.28 -6.27 17.79
CA ASN A 246 8.95 -6.86 17.94
C ASN A 246 7.97 -6.27 16.93
N VAL A 247 8.01 -4.94 16.74
CA VAL A 247 7.20 -4.30 15.68
C VAL A 247 7.65 -4.78 14.31
N ALA A 248 8.96 -4.88 14.05
CA ALA A 248 9.50 -5.40 12.81
C ALA A 248 8.99 -6.82 12.51
N ARG A 249 8.97 -7.70 13.51
CA ARG A 249 8.42 -9.05 13.37
C ARG A 249 6.94 -9.04 12.97
N LEU A 250 6.14 -8.16 13.55
CA LEU A 250 4.75 -7.98 13.13
C LEU A 250 4.69 -7.54 11.66
N LEU A 251 5.49 -6.52 11.28
CA LEU A 251 5.49 -5.99 9.92
C LEU A 251 5.91 -7.03 8.87
N HIS A 252 6.87 -7.92 9.18
CA HIS A 252 7.26 -9.03 8.32
C HIS A 252 6.15 -10.06 8.10
N ASN A 253 5.25 -10.19 9.07
CA ASN A 253 4.13 -11.15 9.02
C ASN A 253 2.83 -10.52 8.50
N LEU A 254 2.80 -9.21 8.25
CA LEU A 254 1.62 -8.57 7.68
C LEU A 254 1.38 -9.08 6.26
N GLN A 255 0.24 -9.72 6.07
CA GLN A 255 -0.26 -10.14 4.78
C GLN A 255 -1.73 -9.77 4.66
N PHE A 256 -2.04 -9.02 3.63
CA PHE A 256 -3.40 -8.61 3.29
C PHE A 256 -3.88 -9.38 2.07
N SER A 257 -5.17 -9.55 1.94
CA SER A 257 -5.78 -10.01 0.70
C SER A 257 -6.55 -8.87 0.03
N THR A 258 -6.70 -8.96 -1.27
CA THR A 258 -7.49 -7.98 -2.05
C THR A 258 -8.93 -7.87 -1.53
N ASP A 259 -9.51 -8.99 -1.09
CA ASP A 259 -10.87 -9.02 -0.51
C ASP A 259 -10.91 -8.32 0.86
N MET A 260 -9.94 -8.61 1.74
CA MET A 260 -9.80 -7.98 3.06
C MET A 260 -9.69 -6.45 2.91
N GLU A 261 -8.79 -5.97 2.06
CA GLU A 261 -8.63 -4.54 1.85
C GLU A 261 -9.90 -3.90 1.30
N SER A 262 -10.53 -4.48 0.27
CA SER A 262 -11.78 -3.98 -0.31
C SER A 262 -12.90 -3.87 0.73
N GLN A 263 -13.01 -4.82 1.66
CA GLN A 263 -14.00 -4.80 2.73
C GLN A 263 -13.75 -3.67 3.75
N VAL A 264 -12.49 -3.37 4.06
CA VAL A 264 -12.14 -2.28 4.99
C VAL A 264 -12.22 -0.92 4.30
N MET A 265 -11.84 -0.82 3.03
CA MET A 265 -11.90 0.40 2.23
C MET A 265 -13.34 0.91 2.05
N GLY A 266 -14.32 0.04 1.88
CA GLY A 266 -15.73 0.44 1.66
C GLY A 266 -16.27 1.39 2.72
N PRO A 267 -16.23 1.04 4.02
CA PRO A 267 -16.55 1.96 5.11
C PRO A 267 -15.68 3.24 5.12
N ILE A 268 -14.38 3.15 4.84
CA ILE A 268 -13.48 4.32 4.81
C ILE A 268 -13.94 5.32 3.75
N LEU A 269 -14.23 4.86 2.54
CA LEU A 269 -14.80 5.68 1.46
C LEU A 269 -16.15 6.30 1.84
N SER A 270 -16.88 5.66 2.76
CA SER A 270 -18.10 6.18 3.37
C SER A 270 -17.84 7.07 4.62
N LYS A 271 -16.60 7.55 4.79
CA LYS A 271 -16.13 8.45 5.85
C LYS A 271 -16.09 7.83 7.26
N VAL A 272 -16.09 6.52 7.37
CA VAL A 272 -15.73 5.85 8.64
C VAL A 272 -14.22 5.98 8.85
N ARG A 273 -13.81 6.32 10.08
CA ARG A 273 -12.38 6.42 10.41
C ARG A 273 -11.66 5.08 10.17
N PRO A 274 -10.44 5.05 9.60
CA PRO A 274 -9.71 3.82 9.27
C PRO A 274 -9.62 2.82 10.42
N ASN A 275 -9.20 3.24 11.61
CA ASN A 275 -9.13 2.36 12.78
C ASN A 275 -10.51 1.80 13.19
N ALA A 276 -11.60 2.55 13.00
CA ALA A 276 -12.94 2.05 13.30
C ALA A 276 -13.39 1.00 12.27
N ALA A 277 -13.11 1.22 10.99
CA ALA A 277 -13.38 0.25 9.92
C ALA A 277 -12.57 -1.04 10.15
N ALA A 278 -11.26 -0.91 10.46
CA ALA A 278 -10.37 -2.00 10.78
C ALA A 278 -10.85 -2.81 12.01
N ARG A 279 -11.20 -2.16 13.13
CA ARG A 279 -11.74 -2.84 14.32
C ARG A 279 -13.02 -3.62 14.02
N ASN A 280 -13.91 -3.04 13.23
CA ASN A 280 -15.17 -3.69 12.85
C ASN A 280 -14.91 -4.92 11.98
N PHE A 281 -13.96 -4.83 11.06
CA PHE A 281 -13.55 -5.95 10.21
C PHE A 281 -12.92 -7.07 11.05
N LEU A 282 -11.88 -6.77 11.85
CA LEU A 282 -11.17 -7.73 12.68
C LEU A 282 -12.11 -8.42 13.68
N LYS A 283 -13.04 -7.69 14.29
CA LYS A 283 -14.04 -8.26 15.19
C LYS A 283 -14.94 -9.29 14.51
N LYS A 284 -15.25 -9.11 13.22
CA LYS A 284 -16.07 -10.04 12.43
C LYS A 284 -15.27 -11.20 11.87
N ASN A 285 -13.97 -11.06 11.77
CA ASN A 285 -13.05 -12.01 11.14
C ASN A 285 -11.86 -12.30 12.09
N PRO A 286 -12.08 -12.94 13.24
CA PRO A 286 -11.03 -13.16 14.25
C PRO A 286 -9.87 -14.00 13.73
N ALA A 287 -10.09 -14.94 12.83
CA ALA A 287 -9.03 -15.75 12.22
C ALA A 287 -8.01 -14.93 11.37
N THR A 288 -8.27 -13.65 11.15
CA THR A 288 -7.36 -12.80 10.37
C THR A 288 -6.05 -12.50 11.10
N TYR A 289 -6.02 -12.61 12.44
CA TYR A 289 -4.84 -12.28 13.25
C TYR A 289 -4.42 -13.42 14.20
N GLU A 290 -4.89 -14.64 13.94
CA GLU A 290 -4.40 -15.89 14.52
C GLU A 290 -3.18 -16.43 13.74
#